data_ae7fcee0e72cf1b48185c63905aaf5a0
#
_entry.id   ae7fcee0e72cf1b48185c63905aaf5a0
#
_cell.length_a   1.000
_cell.length_b   1.000
_cell.length_c   1.000
_cell.angle_alpha   90.00
_cell.angle_beta   90.00
_cell.angle_gamma   90.00
#
_symmetry.space_group_name_H-M   'P 1'
#
loop_
_entity.id
_entity.type
_entity.pdbx_description
1 polymer ?
#
loop_
_entity_poly.entity_id
_entity_poly.type
_entity_poly.pdbx_seq_one_letter_code
_entity_poly.pdbx_strand_id
1 'polypeptide(L)'
;MIDCLKKNRYENIIIKDRLELDLADQKSTRMFFENEKPDVVICAAAKVGGIYANQIYPAQFLFENLAIQNNVIHSSHEYGVKNLLFLGSACIYPKYAHQPIKEESMLSGSLEPTNEPYALAKIAGIKLCETYYKQYSDNFISVMPNNLYGPN
;
A
#
# COMPACT_ATOMS: atom_id res chain seq x y z
N MET A 1 9.38 4.88 -11.36
CA MET A 1 9.52 3.45 -10.97
C MET A 1 9.67 2.54 -12.17
N ILE A 2 8.71 2.49 -13.07
CA ILE A 2 8.73 1.61 -14.28
C ILE A 2 10.01 1.82 -15.10
N ASP A 3 10.37 3.07 -15.39
CA ASP A 3 11.59 3.37 -16.16
C ASP A 3 12.87 2.89 -15.46
N CYS A 4 12.88 2.95 -14.12
CA CYS A 4 13.98 2.44 -13.34
C CYS A 4 14.09 0.91 -13.45
N LEU A 5 12.97 0.20 -13.39
CA LEU A 5 12.94 -1.25 -13.58
C LEU A 5 13.44 -1.63 -14.99
N LYS A 6 12.92 -0.97 -16.03
CA LYS A 6 13.35 -1.20 -17.41
C LYS A 6 14.85 -0.92 -17.61
N LYS A 7 15.39 0.17 -17.07
CA LYS A 7 16.82 0.49 -17.10
C LYS A 7 17.67 -0.58 -16.41
N ASN A 8 17.13 -1.26 -15.40
CA ASN A 8 17.78 -2.38 -14.72
C ASN A 8 17.45 -3.74 -15.34
N ARG A 9 16.95 -3.77 -16.58
CA ARG A 9 16.70 -4.97 -17.40
C ARG A 9 15.64 -5.92 -16.83
N TYR A 10 14.68 -5.40 -16.06
CA TYR A 10 13.47 -6.16 -15.73
C TYR A 10 12.51 -6.07 -16.94
N GLU A 11 12.23 -7.20 -17.57
CA GLU A 11 11.45 -7.27 -18.81
C GLU A 11 10.00 -7.70 -18.54
N ASN A 12 9.77 -8.59 -17.60
CA ASN A 12 8.45 -9.10 -17.23
C ASN A 12 7.74 -8.15 -16.23
N ILE A 13 7.35 -6.97 -16.70
CA ILE A 13 6.65 -5.99 -15.86
C ILE A 13 5.18 -5.97 -16.22
N ILE A 14 4.33 -6.41 -15.28
CA ILE A 14 2.87 -6.37 -15.42
C ILE A 14 2.36 -5.07 -14.84
N ILE A 15 1.62 -4.31 -15.62
CA ILE A 15 1.00 -3.05 -15.20
C ILE A 15 -0.46 -3.12 -15.62
N LYS A 16 -1.36 -2.82 -14.69
CA LYS A 16 -2.79 -2.70 -14.94
C LYS A 16 -3.29 -1.36 -14.44
N ASP A 17 -4.12 -0.71 -15.20
CA ASP A 17 -4.86 0.45 -14.73
C ASP A 17 -6.15 0.01 -14.01
N ARG A 18 -6.85 0.97 -13.41
CA ARG A 18 -8.07 0.69 -12.64
C ARG A 18 -9.23 0.16 -13.51
N LEU A 19 -9.26 0.48 -14.80
CA LEU A 19 -10.31 0.01 -15.71
C LEU A 19 -10.06 -1.45 -16.12
N GLU A 20 -8.79 -1.86 -16.19
CA GLU A 20 -8.40 -3.23 -16.48
C GLU A 20 -8.48 -4.14 -15.25
N LEU A 21 -8.17 -3.62 -14.06
CA LEU A 21 -8.16 -4.37 -12.80
C LEU A 21 -8.54 -3.46 -11.62
N ASP A 22 -9.76 -3.57 -11.13
CA ASP A 22 -10.16 -2.92 -9.89
C ASP A 22 -9.71 -3.77 -8.69
N LEU A 23 -8.62 -3.36 -8.05
CA LEU A 23 -8.07 -4.03 -6.88
C LEU A 23 -8.99 -3.98 -5.64
N ALA A 24 -10.01 -3.12 -5.63
CA ALA A 24 -11.03 -3.13 -4.58
C ALA A 24 -12.01 -4.31 -4.74
N ASP A 25 -12.15 -4.87 -5.95
CA ASP A 25 -12.89 -6.11 -6.20
C ASP A 25 -12.02 -7.33 -5.89
N GLN A 26 -12.41 -8.07 -4.85
CA GLN A 26 -11.67 -9.24 -4.38
C GLN A 26 -11.58 -10.34 -5.45
N LYS A 27 -12.69 -10.59 -6.15
CA LYS A 27 -12.74 -11.66 -7.15
C LYS A 27 -11.80 -11.38 -8.31
N SER A 28 -11.84 -10.19 -8.85
CA SER A 28 -10.98 -9.74 -9.95
C SER A 28 -9.51 -9.79 -9.55
N THR A 29 -9.19 -9.33 -8.32
CA THR A 29 -7.83 -9.37 -7.79
C THR A 29 -7.32 -10.80 -7.66
N ARG A 30 -8.10 -11.72 -7.08
CA ARG A 30 -7.71 -13.14 -6.94
C ARG A 30 -7.49 -13.80 -8.30
N MET A 31 -8.40 -13.58 -9.26
CA MET A 31 -8.27 -14.12 -10.62
C MET A 31 -7.00 -13.61 -11.30
N PHE A 32 -6.65 -12.33 -11.11
CA PHE A 32 -5.40 -11.77 -11.62
C PHE A 32 -4.18 -12.47 -11.04
N PHE A 33 -4.09 -12.64 -9.72
CA PHE A 33 -2.96 -13.33 -9.07
C PHE A 33 -2.88 -14.81 -9.46
N GLU A 34 -4.01 -15.48 -9.58
CA GLU A 34 -4.09 -16.88 -10.03
C GLU A 34 -3.53 -17.08 -11.44
N ASN A 35 -3.85 -16.17 -12.35
CA ASN A 35 -3.44 -16.25 -13.75
C ASN A 35 -1.99 -15.78 -13.97
N GLU A 36 -1.62 -14.65 -13.42
CA GLU A 36 -0.33 -14.00 -13.68
C GLU A 36 0.81 -14.52 -12.79
N LYS A 37 0.49 -14.99 -11.59
CA LYS A 37 1.46 -15.57 -10.61
C LYS A 37 2.73 -14.73 -10.47
N PRO A 38 2.62 -13.45 -10.10
CA PRO A 38 3.79 -12.59 -10.03
C PRO A 38 4.77 -13.05 -8.94
N ASP A 39 6.06 -13.06 -9.24
CA ASP A 39 7.11 -13.35 -8.24
C ASP A 39 7.31 -12.20 -7.24
N VAL A 40 7.09 -10.96 -7.71
CA VAL A 40 7.30 -9.74 -6.93
C VAL A 40 6.12 -8.79 -7.15
N VAL A 41 5.60 -8.23 -6.07
CA VAL A 41 4.53 -7.23 -6.11
C VAL A 41 5.01 -5.92 -5.50
N ILE A 42 4.82 -4.81 -6.21
CA ILE A 42 4.99 -3.46 -5.66
C ILE A 42 3.61 -2.82 -5.58
N CYS A 43 3.05 -2.81 -4.39
CA CYS A 43 1.71 -2.26 -4.14
C CYS A 43 1.78 -0.74 -3.97
N ALA A 44 1.74 -0.02 -5.09
CA ALA A 44 1.67 1.44 -5.14
C ALA A 44 0.24 1.95 -5.34
N ALA A 45 -0.73 1.06 -5.49
CA ALA A 45 -2.12 1.40 -5.70
C ALA A 45 -2.78 1.90 -4.40
N ALA A 46 -3.50 3.00 -4.50
CA ALA A 46 -4.31 3.55 -3.41
C ALA A 46 -5.33 4.54 -3.97
N LYS A 47 -6.44 4.73 -3.24
CA LYS A 47 -7.26 5.93 -3.41
C LYS A 47 -6.52 7.09 -2.74
N VAL A 48 -6.08 8.05 -3.54
CA VAL A 48 -5.32 9.22 -3.09
C VAL A 48 -6.05 10.51 -3.40
N GLY A 49 -5.73 11.57 -2.67
CA GLY A 49 -6.27 12.91 -2.89
C GLY A 49 -5.74 13.89 -1.85
N GLY A 50 -5.93 15.18 -2.10
CA GLY A 50 -5.55 16.22 -1.16
C GLY A 50 -6.42 16.25 0.10
N ILE A 51 -6.12 17.17 1.01
CA ILE A 51 -6.83 17.37 2.30
C ILE A 51 -8.33 17.52 2.06
N TYR A 52 -8.74 18.35 1.11
CA TYR A 52 -10.15 18.58 0.79
C TYR A 52 -10.90 17.30 0.44
N ALA A 53 -10.32 16.46 -0.44
CA ALA A 53 -10.95 15.20 -0.83
C ALA A 53 -11.06 14.23 0.35
N ASN A 54 -10.06 14.15 1.21
CA ASN A 54 -10.11 13.34 2.43
C ASN A 54 -11.22 13.80 3.38
N GLN A 55 -11.44 15.10 3.52
CA GLN A 55 -12.51 15.65 4.37
C GLN A 55 -13.92 15.41 3.81
N ILE A 56 -14.08 15.45 2.48
CA ILE A 56 -15.40 15.27 1.83
C ILE A 56 -15.77 13.79 1.70
N TYR A 57 -14.79 12.91 1.49
CA TYR A 57 -15.02 11.47 1.22
C TYR A 57 -14.33 10.53 2.22
N PRO A 58 -14.37 10.80 3.55
CA PRO A 58 -13.57 10.04 4.53
C PRO A 58 -13.87 8.54 4.51
N ALA A 59 -15.15 8.15 4.40
CA ALA A 59 -15.57 6.75 4.34
C ALA A 59 -14.99 6.04 3.11
N GLN A 60 -14.99 6.70 1.95
CA GLN A 60 -14.44 6.12 0.73
C GLN A 60 -12.91 5.97 0.83
N PHE A 61 -12.21 6.96 1.40
CA PHE A 61 -10.75 6.84 1.60
C PHE A 61 -10.37 5.69 2.52
N LEU A 62 -11.13 5.47 3.59
CA LEU A 62 -10.89 4.34 4.48
C LEU A 62 -11.25 3.02 3.79
N PHE A 63 -12.47 2.89 3.29
CA PHE A 63 -13.00 1.65 2.74
C PHE A 63 -12.23 1.16 1.50
N GLU A 64 -12.06 2.03 0.49
CA GLU A 64 -11.41 1.62 -0.76
C GLU A 64 -9.92 1.26 -0.53
N ASN A 65 -9.20 2.01 0.32
CA ASN A 65 -7.82 1.66 0.62
C ASN A 65 -7.69 0.36 1.40
N LEU A 66 -8.58 0.10 2.37
CA LEU A 66 -8.63 -1.18 3.07
C LEU A 66 -8.94 -2.33 2.09
N ALA A 67 -9.91 -2.17 1.19
CA ALA A 67 -10.24 -3.20 0.21
C ALA A 67 -9.05 -3.50 -0.71
N ILE A 68 -8.45 -2.47 -1.33
CA ILE A 68 -7.29 -2.62 -2.22
C ILE A 68 -6.15 -3.37 -1.53
N GLN A 69 -5.69 -2.88 -0.39
CA GLN A 69 -4.52 -3.46 0.28
C GLN A 69 -4.79 -4.86 0.83
N ASN A 70 -5.98 -5.11 1.40
CA ASN A 70 -6.34 -6.43 1.89
C ASN A 70 -6.37 -7.46 0.76
N ASN A 71 -6.97 -7.11 -0.38
CA ASN A 71 -7.02 -7.98 -1.53
C ASN A 71 -5.63 -8.29 -2.09
N VAL A 72 -4.79 -7.26 -2.25
CA VAL A 72 -3.42 -7.43 -2.80
C VAL A 72 -2.54 -8.23 -1.84
N ILE A 73 -2.48 -7.86 -0.56
CA ILE A 73 -1.60 -8.51 0.42
C ILE A 73 -2.03 -9.96 0.63
N HIS A 74 -3.34 -10.20 0.79
CA HIS A 74 -3.84 -11.57 0.99
C HIS A 74 -3.66 -12.45 -0.26
N SER A 75 -3.97 -11.95 -1.45
CA SER A 75 -3.74 -12.70 -2.69
C SER A 75 -2.24 -12.96 -2.92
N SER A 76 -1.37 -12.04 -2.54
CA SER A 76 0.08 -12.27 -2.60
C SER A 76 0.49 -13.47 -1.75
N HIS A 77 -0.06 -13.63 -0.56
CA HIS A 77 0.16 -14.81 0.26
C HIS A 77 -0.43 -16.07 -0.37
N GLU A 78 -1.73 -16.05 -0.72
CA GLU A 78 -2.44 -17.23 -1.26
C GLU A 78 -1.79 -17.80 -2.54
N TYR A 79 -1.26 -16.92 -3.40
CA TYR A 79 -0.67 -17.32 -4.69
C TYR A 79 0.86 -17.37 -4.68
N GLY A 80 1.48 -17.32 -3.51
CA GLY A 80 2.91 -17.60 -3.34
C GLY A 80 3.86 -16.52 -3.87
N VAL A 81 3.47 -15.25 -3.81
CA VAL A 81 4.34 -14.12 -4.14
C VAL A 81 5.56 -14.14 -3.21
N LYS A 82 6.77 -14.16 -3.79
CA LYS A 82 8.02 -14.25 -3.03
C LYS A 82 8.35 -12.96 -2.26
N ASN A 83 8.06 -11.81 -2.87
CA ASN A 83 8.38 -10.52 -2.27
C ASN A 83 7.26 -9.52 -2.54
N LEU A 84 6.80 -8.84 -1.50
CA LEU A 84 5.85 -7.75 -1.62
C LEU A 84 6.43 -6.49 -0.99
N LEU A 85 6.40 -5.38 -1.73
CA LEU A 85 6.68 -4.04 -1.24
C LEU A 85 5.37 -3.26 -1.13
N PHE A 86 4.95 -2.96 0.09
CA PHE A 86 3.79 -2.13 0.36
C PHE A 86 4.20 -0.66 0.59
N LEU A 87 3.63 0.24 -0.19
CA LEU A 87 3.85 1.67 0.02
C LEU A 87 2.88 2.20 1.07
N GLY A 88 3.40 2.43 2.28
CA GLY A 88 2.75 3.17 3.34
C GLY A 88 2.68 4.67 3.01
N SER A 89 2.75 5.50 4.04
CA SER A 89 2.76 6.96 3.89
C SER A 89 3.27 7.61 5.17
N ALA A 90 3.91 8.77 5.08
CA ALA A 90 4.34 9.53 6.25
C ALA A 90 3.18 10.04 7.13
N CYS A 91 1.93 10.07 6.62
CA CYS A 91 0.77 10.47 7.40
C CYS A 91 0.32 9.45 8.48
N ILE A 92 0.96 8.27 8.55
CA ILE A 92 0.75 7.29 9.62
C ILE A 92 1.30 7.71 10.97
N TYR A 93 2.18 8.70 10.99
CA TYR A 93 2.79 9.19 12.21
C TYR A 93 1.89 10.19 12.95
N PRO A 94 1.97 10.25 14.28
CA PRO A 94 1.20 11.20 15.06
C PRO A 94 1.45 12.64 14.62
N LYS A 95 0.38 13.45 14.66
CA LYS A 95 0.44 14.88 14.32
C LYS A 95 1.55 15.64 15.06
N TYR A 96 1.78 15.29 16.33
CA TYR A 96 2.75 15.92 17.20
C TYR A 96 3.93 14.98 17.56
N ALA A 97 4.30 14.11 16.60
CA ALA A 97 5.47 13.25 16.79
C ALA A 97 6.74 14.09 16.99
N HIS A 98 7.60 13.62 17.91
CA HIS A 98 8.89 14.26 18.16
C HIS A 98 9.77 14.23 16.89
N GLN A 99 10.46 15.34 16.63
CA GLN A 99 11.38 15.44 15.48
C GLN A 99 12.83 15.15 15.89
N PRO A 100 13.60 14.41 15.07
CA PRO A 100 13.17 13.71 13.85
C PRO A 100 12.24 12.54 14.16
N ILE A 101 11.22 12.33 13.29
CA ILE A 101 10.25 11.25 13.48
C ILE A 101 10.96 9.90 13.28
N LYS A 102 10.75 8.99 14.22
CA LYS A 102 11.26 7.61 14.14
C LYS A 102 10.13 6.65 13.75
N GLU A 103 10.48 5.51 13.16
CA GLU A 103 9.50 4.52 12.70
C GLU A 103 8.63 3.98 13.86
N GLU A 104 9.21 3.79 15.03
CA GLU A 104 8.50 3.37 16.24
C GLU A 104 7.46 4.38 16.77
N SER A 105 7.44 5.60 16.25
CA SER A 105 6.41 6.60 16.59
C SER A 105 5.03 6.27 16.02
N MET A 106 4.92 5.30 15.14
CA MET A 106 3.63 4.84 14.64
C MET A 106 2.75 4.35 15.78
N LEU A 107 1.50 4.83 15.84
CA LEU A 107 0.52 4.52 16.90
C LEU A 107 0.86 5.06 18.30
N SER A 108 1.82 5.97 18.43
CA SER A 108 2.18 6.57 19.72
C SER A 108 1.35 7.81 20.10
N GLY A 109 0.42 8.25 19.24
CA GLY A 109 -0.42 9.42 19.48
C GLY A 109 -1.47 9.62 18.40
N SER A 110 -2.25 10.70 18.50
CA SER A 110 -3.34 11.02 17.58
C SER A 110 -2.81 11.42 16.21
N LEU A 111 -3.46 10.92 15.18
CA LEU A 111 -3.16 11.24 13.78
C LEU A 111 -3.62 12.66 13.42
N GLU A 112 -3.22 13.15 12.24
CA GLU A 112 -3.75 14.39 11.66
C GLU A 112 -5.23 14.18 11.26
N PRO A 113 -6.20 14.89 11.89
CA PRO A 113 -7.62 14.62 11.67
C PRO A 113 -8.07 14.76 10.20
N THR A 114 -7.40 15.62 9.43
CA THR A 114 -7.80 15.92 8.05
C THR A 114 -7.55 14.76 7.08
N ASN A 115 -6.72 13.79 7.44
CA ASN A 115 -6.43 12.61 6.63
C ASN A 115 -6.40 11.31 7.44
N GLU A 116 -6.93 11.33 8.65
CA GLU A 116 -6.97 10.17 9.56
C GLU A 116 -7.53 8.90 8.92
N PRO A 117 -8.65 8.92 8.16
CA PRO A 117 -9.17 7.72 7.50
C PRO A 117 -8.18 7.05 6.54
N TYR A 118 -7.46 7.85 5.75
CA TYR A 118 -6.40 7.35 4.88
C TYR A 118 -5.21 6.80 5.68
N ALA A 119 -4.79 7.52 6.71
CA ALA A 119 -3.68 7.10 7.56
C ALA A 119 -3.99 5.77 8.27
N LEU A 120 -5.21 5.61 8.81
CA LEU A 120 -5.66 4.35 9.43
C LEU A 120 -5.62 3.18 8.45
N ALA A 121 -6.08 3.38 7.22
CA ALA A 121 -5.97 2.35 6.20
C ALA A 121 -4.50 1.97 5.96
N LYS A 122 -3.60 2.94 5.80
CA LYS A 122 -2.18 2.66 5.59
C LYS A 122 -1.53 1.95 6.78
N ILE A 123 -1.84 2.34 8.01
CA ILE A 123 -1.39 1.63 9.23
C ILE A 123 -1.86 0.17 9.21
N ALA A 124 -3.12 -0.08 8.87
CA ALA A 124 -3.65 -1.44 8.77
C ALA A 124 -2.88 -2.28 7.75
N GLY A 125 -2.55 -1.74 6.56
CA GLY A 125 -1.76 -2.44 5.55
C GLY A 125 -0.33 -2.76 6.02
N ILE A 126 0.34 -1.83 6.69
CA ILE A 126 1.66 -2.05 7.29
C ILE A 126 1.58 -3.19 8.31
N LYS A 127 0.59 -3.13 9.22
CA LYS A 127 0.41 -4.19 10.23
C LYS A 127 0.03 -5.52 9.60
N LEU A 128 -0.70 -5.53 8.51
CA LEU A 128 -1.02 -6.74 7.78
C LEU A 128 0.26 -7.38 7.21
N CYS A 129 1.15 -6.64 6.55
CA CYS A 129 2.45 -7.14 6.10
C CYS A 129 3.29 -7.70 7.25
N GLU A 130 3.38 -6.98 8.38
CA GLU A 130 4.10 -7.46 9.58
C GLU A 130 3.53 -8.78 10.11
N THR A 131 2.21 -8.94 10.11
CA THR A 131 1.56 -10.15 10.62
C THR A 131 1.74 -11.35 9.69
N TYR A 132 1.70 -11.15 8.37
CA TYR A 132 2.04 -12.19 7.41
C TYR A 132 3.50 -12.64 7.54
N TYR A 133 4.42 -11.71 7.71
CA TYR A 133 5.82 -12.05 7.99
C TYR A 133 5.97 -12.89 9.28
N LYS A 134 5.31 -12.48 10.37
CA LYS A 134 5.40 -13.18 11.67
C LYS A 134 4.78 -14.57 11.64
N GLN A 135 3.66 -14.72 10.93
CA GLN A 135 2.89 -15.97 10.95
C GLN A 135 3.36 -16.98 9.90
N TYR A 136 3.73 -16.50 8.72
CA TYR A 136 4.01 -17.33 7.55
C TYR A 136 5.42 -17.18 7.00
N SER A 137 6.20 -16.25 7.52
CA SER A 137 7.54 -15.88 7.02
C SER A 137 7.50 -15.31 5.58
N ASP A 138 6.38 -14.75 5.17
CA ASP A 138 6.25 -14.06 3.89
C ASP A 138 7.17 -12.82 3.86
N ASN A 139 7.95 -12.65 2.81
CA ASN A 139 8.83 -11.50 2.67
C ASN A 139 8.06 -10.24 2.22
N PHE A 140 7.13 -9.81 3.06
CA PHE A 140 6.30 -8.63 2.85
C PHE A 140 6.85 -7.47 3.67
N ILE A 141 7.38 -6.47 2.97
CA ILE A 141 7.98 -5.29 3.59
C ILE A 141 7.16 -4.04 3.30
N SER A 142 7.18 -3.11 4.24
CA SER A 142 6.51 -1.82 4.10
C SER A 142 7.53 -0.70 4.13
N VAL A 143 7.33 0.33 3.31
CA VAL A 143 8.12 1.56 3.34
C VAL A 143 7.20 2.75 3.53
N MET A 144 7.66 3.76 4.25
CA MET A 144 6.93 4.99 4.54
C MET A 144 7.53 6.16 3.73
N PRO A 145 7.23 6.23 2.44
CA PRO A 145 7.77 7.31 1.62
C PRO A 145 7.23 8.63 2.10
N ASN A 146 8.10 9.61 2.17
CA ASN A 146 7.71 11.00 2.29
C ASN A 146 7.23 11.52 0.92
N ASN A 147 7.02 12.81 0.73
CA ASN A 147 6.61 13.35 -0.56
C ASN A 147 7.65 13.02 -1.62
N LEU A 148 7.25 12.21 -2.60
CA LEU A 148 8.08 11.83 -3.73
C LEU A 148 7.96 12.92 -4.80
N TYR A 149 9.08 13.30 -5.38
CA TYR A 149 9.15 14.24 -6.50
C TYR A 149 10.22 13.77 -7.50
N GLY A 150 10.12 14.21 -8.74
CA GLY A 150 11.07 13.85 -9.78
C GLY A 150 10.68 14.43 -11.14
N PRO A 151 11.49 14.23 -12.17
CA PRO A 151 11.13 14.59 -13.54
C PRO A 151 9.94 13.71 -14.00
N ASN A 152 8.90 14.39 -14.51
CA ASN A 152 7.58 13.93 -14.98
C ASN A 152 6.59 13.57 -13.88
#